data_363694bf974ed936830f2a5314db8520
#
_entry.id   363694bf974ed936830f2a5314db8520
#
_cell.length_a   1.000
_cell.length_b   1.000
_cell.length_c   1.000
_cell.angle_alpha   90.00
_cell.angle_beta   90.00
_cell.angle_gamma   90.00
#
_symmetry.space_group_name_H-M   'P 1'
#
loop_
_entity.id
_entity.type
_entity.pdbx_description
1 polymer ?
#
loop_
_entity_poly.entity_id
_entity_poly.type
_entity_poly.pdbx_seq_one_letter_code
_entity_poly.pdbx_strand_id
1 'polypeptide(L)'
;IYRYVRPQETGNKTDIRWMALSNGKVGLMAKGLPTFDGSVHQYPYSDLDHVPKSQKHGKLDIKPKDHVDWLIDYKQMGVGGDNSWGAKPHNHYLLNSDKYEYSFMFIPFEGGEDLNKLSKLKLD
;
A
#
# COMPACT_ATOMS: atom_id res chain seq x y z
N ILE A 1 -9.28 4.18 9.01
CA ILE A 1 -7.84 4.08 9.39
C ILE A 1 -7.76 3.24 10.66
N TYR A 2 -7.02 2.15 10.58
CA TYR A 2 -6.78 1.30 11.73
C TYR A 2 -5.78 2.00 12.66
N ARG A 3 -6.13 2.16 13.94
CA ARG A 3 -5.34 2.95 14.89
C ARG A 3 -4.11 2.24 15.47
N TYR A 4 -3.95 0.97 15.18
CA TYR A 4 -2.79 0.19 15.60
C TYR A 4 -1.78 0.16 14.46
N VAL A 5 -0.85 1.07 14.49
CA VAL A 5 0.16 1.26 13.46
C VAL A 5 1.51 0.84 14.01
N ARG A 6 2.29 0.12 13.21
CA ARG A 6 3.68 -0.21 13.50
C ARG A 6 4.59 0.26 12.39
N PRO A 7 5.86 0.56 12.68
CA PRO A 7 6.85 0.90 11.66
C PRO A 7 7.29 -0.36 10.90
N GLN A 8 6.38 -0.97 10.20
CA GLN A 8 6.51 -2.12 9.29
C GLN A 8 5.44 -1.97 8.23
N GLU A 9 5.17 -3.01 7.46
CA GLU A 9 4.19 -2.99 6.39
C GLU A 9 2.75 -2.77 6.91
N THR A 10 2.44 -1.52 7.18
CA THR A 10 1.15 -1.11 7.72
C THR A 10 0.15 -0.90 6.60
N GLY A 11 -0.96 -1.64 6.66
CA GLY A 11 -2.09 -1.44 5.76
C GLY A 11 -1.86 -1.90 4.32
N ASN A 12 -0.74 -2.59 4.02
CA ASN A 12 -0.51 -3.15 2.69
C ASN A 12 -1.62 -4.12 2.29
N LYS A 13 -2.03 -4.06 1.04
CA LYS A 13 -2.95 -4.98 0.38
C LYS A 13 -2.22 -5.62 -0.79
N THR A 14 -2.37 -6.92 -0.93
CA THR A 14 -1.72 -7.70 -1.99
C THR A 14 -2.68 -8.01 -3.14
N ASP A 15 -2.11 -8.25 -4.32
CA ASP A 15 -2.83 -8.66 -5.52
C ASP A 15 -4.01 -7.73 -5.89
N ILE A 16 -3.80 -6.44 -5.73
CA ILE A 16 -4.80 -5.40 -6.04
C ILE A 16 -4.97 -5.31 -7.56
N ARG A 17 -6.19 -5.46 -8.03
CA ARG A 17 -6.54 -5.22 -9.43
C ARG A 17 -6.67 -3.74 -9.74
N TRP A 18 -7.22 -2.98 -8.83
CA TRP A 18 -7.31 -1.53 -8.89
C TRP A 18 -7.59 -0.94 -7.50
N MET A 19 -7.15 0.28 -7.32
CA MET A 19 -7.40 1.10 -6.14
C MET A 19 -7.70 2.52 -6.60
N ALA A 20 -8.62 3.21 -5.95
CA ALA A 20 -8.98 4.58 -6.32
C ALA A 20 -9.01 5.50 -5.11
N LEU A 21 -8.55 6.72 -5.30
CA LEU A 21 -8.66 7.82 -4.37
C LEU A 21 -9.55 8.90 -4.96
N SER A 22 -10.42 9.49 -4.14
CA SER A 22 -11.32 10.55 -4.57
C SER A 22 -11.60 11.52 -3.43
N ASN A 23 -11.82 12.78 -3.79
CA ASN A 23 -12.34 13.80 -2.88
C ASN A 23 -13.87 14.01 -3.05
N GLY A 24 -14.55 13.10 -3.77
CA GLY A 24 -15.97 13.18 -4.07
C GLY A 24 -16.32 13.94 -5.34
N LYS A 25 -15.42 14.78 -5.88
CA LYS A 25 -15.62 15.54 -7.14
C LYS A 25 -14.76 14.95 -8.26
N VAL A 26 -13.51 14.68 -7.96
CA VAL A 26 -12.55 14.07 -8.87
C VAL A 26 -11.78 12.99 -8.15
N GLY A 27 -11.22 12.06 -8.91
CA GLY A 27 -10.41 10.99 -8.36
C GLY A 27 -9.37 10.49 -9.34
N LEU A 28 -8.51 9.61 -8.82
CA LEU A 28 -7.49 8.92 -9.57
C LEU A 28 -7.55 7.43 -9.20
N MET A 29 -7.67 6.59 -10.23
CA MET A 29 -7.59 5.14 -10.09
C MET A 29 -6.21 4.67 -10.54
N ALA A 30 -5.57 3.82 -9.73
CA ALA A 30 -4.47 2.98 -10.17
C ALA A 30 -5.01 1.60 -10.52
N LYS A 31 -4.77 1.16 -11.75
CA LYS A 31 -5.16 -0.16 -12.22
C LYS A 31 -3.93 -1.00 -12.49
N GLY A 32 -3.84 -2.18 -11.88
CA GLY A 32 -2.74 -3.13 -12.08
C GLY A 32 -2.79 -3.80 -13.45
N LEU A 33 -1.61 -4.16 -13.96
CA LEU A 33 -1.43 -4.87 -15.20
C LEU A 33 -0.50 -6.09 -14.96
N PRO A 34 -1.02 -7.20 -14.40
CA PRO A 34 -2.41 -7.46 -14.01
C PRO A 34 -2.78 -6.98 -12.60
N THR A 35 -1.84 -6.96 -11.66
CA THR A 35 -2.03 -6.57 -10.25
C THR A 35 -0.82 -5.83 -9.71
N PHE A 36 -0.98 -5.21 -8.55
CA PHE A 36 0.08 -4.60 -7.76
C PHE A 36 -0.22 -4.78 -6.27
N ASP A 37 0.76 -4.54 -5.44
CA ASP A 37 0.58 -4.39 -3.99
C ASP A 37 0.54 -2.91 -3.64
N GLY A 38 -0.15 -2.53 -2.57
CA GLY A 38 -0.18 -1.12 -2.23
C GLY A 38 -0.89 -0.80 -0.93
N SER A 39 -0.70 0.44 -0.52
CA SER A 39 -1.32 1.00 0.67
C SER A 39 -1.59 2.49 0.51
N VAL A 40 -2.44 3.01 1.37
CA VAL A 40 -2.80 4.42 1.42
C VAL A 40 -2.81 4.88 2.87
N HIS A 41 -2.05 5.94 3.15
CA HIS A 41 -1.94 6.51 4.49
C HIS A 41 -2.12 8.02 4.46
N GLN A 42 -2.77 8.58 5.49
CA GLN A 42 -2.85 10.02 5.72
C GLN A 42 -1.69 10.52 6.62
N TYR A 43 -0.56 9.86 6.54
CA TYR A 43 0.69 10.22 7.22
C TYR A 43 1.87 9.63 6.45
N PRO A 44 3.02 10.31 6.43
CA PRO A 44 4.21 9.78 5.80
C PRO A 44 4.83 8.64 6.64
N TYR A 45 5.53 7.73 5.98
CA TYR A 45 6.25 6.64 6.64
C TYR A 45 7.27 7.14 7.67
N SER A 46 7.86 8.31 7.45
CA SER A 46 8.78 8.94 8.40
C SER A 46 8.16 9.20 9.78
N ASP A 47 6.85 9.39 9.86
CA ASP A 47 6.17 9.56 11.14
C ASP A 47 6.17 8.25 11.96
N LEU A 48 6.40 7.11 11.33
CA LEU A 48 6.53 5.80 11.98
C LEU A 48 7.94 5.57 12.56
N ASP A 49 8.96 6.18 11.97
CA ASP A 49 10.37 5.97 12.35
C ASP A 49 10.74 6.64 13.67
N HIS A 50 10.08 7.74 14.00
CA HIS A 50 10.37 8.57 15.18
C HIS A 50 9.58 8.19 16.43
N VAL A 51 9.01 7.00 16.47
CA VAL A 51 8.23 6.55 17.62
C VAL A 51 9.14 6.33 18.84
N PRO A 52 8.89 7.00 19.96
CA PRO A 52 9.64 6.76 21.19
C PRO A 52 9.59 5.29 21.59
N LYS A 53 10.69 4.77 22.16
CA LYS A 53 10.77 3.36 22.61
C LYS A 53 9.61 2.94 23.52
N SER A 54 9.10 3.86 24.32
CA SER A 54 7.94 3.66 25.21
C SER A 54 6.61 3.44 24.48
N GLN A 55 6.51 3.83 23.19
CA GLN A 55 5.30 3.71 22.40
C GLN A 55 5.37 2.59 21.34
N LYS A 56 6.46 1.81 21.30
CA LYS A 56 6.67 0.73 20.32
C LYS A 56 5.62 -0.38 20.36
N HIS A 57 4.82 -0.45 21.40
CA HIS A 57 3.84 -1.52 21.63
C HIS A 57 2.43 -1.00 21.91
N GLY A 58 2.10 0.20 21.47
CA GLY A 58 0.80 0.81 21.72
C GLY A 58 0.23 1.58 20.54
N LYS A 59 -0.83 2.29 20.81
CA LYS A 59 -1.40 3.24 19.85
C LYS A 59 -0.37 4.34 19.60
N LEU A 60 0.06 4.45 18.34
CA LEU A 60 0.84 5.60 17.92
C LEU A 60 -0.10 6.78 17.79
N ASP A 61 0.28 7.91 18.38
CA ASP A 61 -0.45 9.17 18.24
C ASP A 61 -0.07 9.86 16.92
N ILE A 62 -0.25 9.10 15.82
CA ILE A 62 -0.03 9.63 14.48
C ILE A 62 -1.25 10.45 14.09
N LYS A 63 -1.01 11.72 13.82
CA LYS A 63 -2.05 12.64 13.37
C LYS A 63 -2.15 12.57 11.83
N PRO A 64 -3.37 12.45 11.30
CA PRO A 64 -3.58 12.58 9.87
C PRO A 64 -3.04 13.92 9.35
N LYS A 65 -2.40 13.89 8.18
CA LYS A 65 -1.94 15.07 7.46
C LYS A 65 -3.00 15.50 6.43
N ASP A 66 -2.77 16.62 5.78
CA ASP A 66 -3.58 17.16 4.69
C ASP A 66 -3.29 16.53 3.32
N HIS A 67 -2.36 15.60 3.28
CA HIS A 67 -1.97 14.82 2.12
C HIS A 67 -2.09 13.32 2.37
N VAL A 68 -2.00 12.56 1.31
CA VAL A 68 -2.10 11.12 1.31
C VAL A 68 -0.85 10.55 0.65
N ASP A 69 -0.15 9.66 1.35
CA ASP A 69 0.88 8.83 0.77
C ASP A 69 0.22 7.58 0.15
N TRP A 70 0.39 7.43 -1.15
CA TRP A 70 -0.12 6.30 -1.89
C TRP A 70 1.02 5.47 -2.46
N LEU A 71 1.20 4.27 -1.91
CA LEU A 71 2.22 3.33 -2.35
C LEU A 71 1.61 2.37 -3.37
N ILE A 72 2.35 2.19 -4.46
CA ILE A 72 2.01 1.27 -5.56
C ILE A 72 3.26 0.46 -5.83
N ASP A 73 3.26 -0.78 -5.36
CA ASP A 73 4.44 -1.63 -5.33
C ASP A 73 4.26 -2.85 -6.24
N TYR A 74 5.34 -3.42 -6.71
CA TYR A 74 5.30 -4.68 -7.43
C TYR A 74 4.76 -5.80 -6.57
N LYS A 75 5.43 -6.05 -5.46
CA LYS A 75 5.09 -7.04 -4.45
C LYS A 75 5.73 -6.68 -3.12
N GLN A 76 5.18 -7.24 -2.07
CA GLN A 76 5.72 -7.14 -0.72
C GLN A 76 6.40 -8.46 -0.34
N MET A 77 7.63 -8.37 0.14
CA MET A 77 8.32 -9.50 0.73
C MET A 77 7.66 -9.87 2.07
N GLY A 78 7.67 -11.14 2.42
CA GLY A 78 7.25 -11.59 3.75
C GLY A 78 8.06 -10.92 4.87
N VAL A 79 7.41 -10.55 5.96
CA VAL A 79 8.02 -9.78 7.06
C VAL A 79 8.33 -10.60 8.31
N GLY A 80 7.98 -11.88 8.36
CA GLY A 80 8.21 -12.75 9.51
C GLY A 80 8.63 -14.16 9.14
N GLY A 81 9.41 -14.80 10.00
CA GLY A 81 9.79 -16.19 9.91
C GLY A 81 9.16 -17.04 11.03
N ASP A 82 9.61 -18.28 11.17
CA ASP A 82 9.06 -19.25 12.11
C ASP A 82 9.32 -18.92 13.59
N ASN A 83 10.16 -17.93 13.85
CA ASN A 83 10.46 -17.48 15.20
C ASN A 83 10.70 -15.96 15.26
N SER A 84 10.76 -15.40 16.47
CA SER A 84 11.04 -14.00 16.73
C SER A 84 12.53 -13.66 16.88
N TRP A 85 13.42 -14.59 16.63
CA TRP A 85 14.88 -14.47 16.83
C TRP A 85 15.64 -14.13 15.56
N GLY A 86 14.95 -13.72 14.49
CA GLY A 86 15.56 -13.36 13.24
C GLY A 86 15.48 -14.42 12.14
N ALA A 87 14.62 -15.41 12.27
CA ALA A 87 14.32 -16.31 11.15
C ALA A 87 13.78 -15.51 9.99
N LYS A 88 14.34 -15.75 8.78
CA LYS A 88 13.86 -15.13 7.55
C LYS A 88 12.53 -15.76 7.13
N PRO A 89 11.68 -15.04 6.38
CA PRO A 89 10.53 -15.62 5.73
C PRO A 89 10.91 -16.82 4.87
N HIS A 90 9.99 -17.77 4.69
CA HIS A 90 10.21 -18.89 3.79
C HIS A 90 10.48 -18.40 2.36
N ASN A 91 11.25 -19.17 1.61
CA ASN A 91 11.76 -18.77 0.28
C ASN A 91 10.67 -18.29 -0.69
N HIS A 92 9.49 -18.88 -0.64
CA HIS A 92 8.36 -18.49 -1.51
C HIS A 92 7.74 -17.12 -1.17
N TYR A 93 8.08 -16.55 0.00
CA TYR A 93 7.71 -15.19 0.39
C TYR A 93 8.84 -14.18 0.20
N LEU A 94 10.00 -14.63 -0.27
CA LEU A 94 11.13 -13.75 -0.56
C LEU A 94 11.06 -13.24 -1.99
N LEU A 95 11.60 -12.05 -2.18
CA LEU A 95 11.81 -11.46 -3.51
C LEU A 95 13.30 -11.61 -3.85
N ASN A 96 13.64 -12.70 -4.54
CA ASN A 96 15.03 -13.13 -4.78
C ASN A 96 15.49 -12.92 -6.22
N SER A 97 14.86 -12.02 -6.98
CA SER A 97 15.28 -11.74 -8.35
C SER A 97 16.19 -10.53 -8.41
N ASP A 98 17.13 -10.53 -9.34
CA ASP A 98 17.99 -9.39 -9.62
C ASP A 98 17.27 -8.28 -10.42
N LYS A 99 16.15 -8.61 -11.03
CA LYS A 99 15.33 -7.68 -11.82
C LYS A 99 13.86 -7.93 -11.59
N TYR A 100 13.13 -6.85 -11.37
CA TYR A 100 11.67 -6.83 -11.28
C TYR A 100 11.11 -5.86 -12.30
N GLU A 101 9.98 -6.23 -12.86
CA GLU A 101 9.25 -5.40 -13.81
C GLU A 101 7.75 -5.55 -13.56
N TYR A 102 7.05 -4.45 -13.46
CA TYR A 102 5.60 -4.42 -13.32
C TYR A 102 5.05 -3.16 -13.96
N SER A 103 3.76 -3.19 -14.24
CA SER A 103 3.08 -2.08 -14.88
C SER A 103 1.75 -1.81 -14.21
N PHE A 104 1.37 -0.56 -14.21
CA PHE A 104 0.04 -0.11 -13.79
C PHE A 104 -0.36 1.11 -14.62
N MET A 105 -1.64 1.43 -14.60
CA MET A 105 -2.20 2.56 -15.31
C MET A 105 -2.89 3.50 -14.35
N PHE A 106 -2.64 4.79 -14.47
CA PHE A 106 -3.44 5.83 -13.83
C PHE A 106 -4.61 6.24 -14.72
N ILE A 107 -5.80 6.26 -14.14
CA ILE A 107 -7.03 6.67 -14.81
C ILE A 107 -7.68 7.77 -13.96
N PRO A 108 -7.62 9.03 -14.39
CA PRO A 108 -8.40 10.10 -13.75
C PRO A 108 -9.89 9.88 -13.99
N PHE A 109 -10.73 10.26 -13.04
CA PHE A 109 -12.17 10.14 -13.14
C PHE A 109 -12.91 11.27 -12.41
N GLU A 110 -14.15 11.51 -12.80
CA GLU A 110 -15.05 12.45 -12.13
C GLU A 110 -15.92 11.72 -11.09
N GLY A 111 -16.42 12.47 -10.11
CA GLY A 111 -17.33 11.92 -9.11
C GLY A 111 -18.61 11.39 -9.75
N GLY A 112 -19.05 10.22 -9.28
CA GLY A 112 -20.26 9.55 -9.80
C GLY A 112 -19.99 8.53 -10.91
N GLU A 113 -18.77 8.40 -11.43
CA GLU A 113 -18.43 7.34 -12.38
C GLU A 113 -18.46 5.94 -11.74
N ASP A 114 -18.87 4.95 -12.54
CA ASP A 114 -18.81 3.54 -12.14
C ASP A 114 -17.37 3.03 -12.20
N LEU A 115 -16.72 2.95 -11.03
CA LEU A 115 -15.33 2.52 -10.91
C LEU A 115 -15.10 1.08 -11.38
N ASN A 116 -16.10 0.19 -11.26
CA ASN A 116 -15.98 -1.17 -11.77
C ASN A 116 -15.97 -1.19 -13.30
N LYS A 117 -16.74 -0.31 -13.94
CA LYS A 117 -16.71 -0.15 -15.40
C LYS A 117 -15.38 0.47 -15.84
N LEU A 118 -14.94 1.51 -15.14
CA LEU A 118 -13.67 2.18 -15.40
C LEU A 118 -12.47 1.23 -15.29
N SER A 119 -12.48 0.34 -14.30
CA SER A 119 -11.43 -0.65 -14.08
C SER A 119 -11.28 -1.67 -15.23
N LYS A 120 -12.27 -1.78 -16.11
CA LYS A 120 -12.27 -2.70 -17.27
C LYS A 120 -11.70 -2.06 -18.54
N LEU A 121 -11.38 -0.76 -18.54
CA LEU A 121 -10.73 -0.12 -19.67
C LEU A 121 -9.45 -0.88 -20.04
N LYS A 122 -9.24 -1.07 -21.34
CA LYS A 122 -8.02 -1.66 -21.89
C LYS A 122 -7.14 -0.55 -22.45
N LEU A 123 -5.82 -0.77 -22.42
CA LEU A 123 -4.90 0.00 -23.25
C LEU A 123 -5.09 -0.51 -24.69
N ASP A 124 -5.36 0.40 -25.61
CA ASP A 124 -5.32 0.14 -27.05
C ASP A 124 -3.88 0.06 -27.54
#